data_ca3b8edf2bf4532419997bdf4f5a3348
#
_entry.id   ca3b8edf2bf4532419997bdf4f5a3348
#
_cell.length_a   1.000
_cell.length_b   1.000
_cell.length_c   1.000
_cell.angle_alpha   90.00
_cell.angle_beta   90.00
_cell.angle_gamma   90.00
#
_symmetry.space_group_name_H-M   'P 1'
#
loop_
_entity.id
_entity.type
_entity.pdbx_description
1 polymer ?
#
loop_
_entity_poly.entity_id
_entity_poly.type
_entity_poly.pdbx_seq_one_letter_code
_entity_poly.pdbx_strand_id
1 'polypeptide(L)'
;MGSVGAQAIAAFGLEVARLHWDMTSISLYGAYQEPEEGFIAPRFGHPKDRRPDLKQVQTGLAVTGDGGVPVFHRAYAGGAGEVAQVAGAMRALRKLAGPRRWLLVGDSKLVSYANRRDLLAAKVDFVAPASKTYVPAEVLASLEVAAAAPVDYLAERDHGKPPEQRGSYRVVEDTMTIAGKRTTDPVLGVRRVFVWSSARAGAAATARARKLDRARDDLQRLTRGLGSRHYPTVDKVQARLAAIAKQRRVSGLLRAQVGSNPTTGKPTLAWWFDPAALAREQATDGWYALLTNLDPAQADAAEVLARYKGQEVVERRYGAFKGPLAVAPLFVQSNRRIQALVTVICLALLIFCLVEREVRRAIAPAVVLQELYVGQPAKPTGRLIFQALAGLRLLPASGHDPPIIPQPQPLQARLLHLLDVDPTQPR
;
A
#
# COMPACT_ATOMS: atom_id res chain seq x y z
N MET A 1 -18.00 -1.64 -14.89
CA MET A 1 -16.58 -1.19 -14.94
C MET A 1 -15.75 -1.88 -16.03
N GLY A 2 -15.85 -3.19 -16.24
CA GLY A 2 -14.99 -3.88 -17.22
C GLY A 2 -15.09 -3.35 -18.66
N SER A 3 -16.30 -3.11 -19.19
CA SER A 3 -16.51 -2.52 -20.50
C SER A 3 -16.02 -1.08 -20.59
N VAL A 4 -16.32 -0.26 -19.56
CA VAL A 4 -15.84 1.13 -19.50
C VAL A 4 -14.31 1.18 -19.40
N GLY A 5 -13.69 0.28 -18.59
CA GLY A 5 -12.23 0.18 -18.52
C GLY A 5 -11.61 -0.20 -19.85
N ALA A 6 -12.20 -1.15 -20.58
CA ALA A 6 -11.73 -1.54 -21.90
C ALA A 6 -11.82 -0.38 -22.93
N GLN A 7 -12.92 0.38 -22.89
CA GLN A 7 -13.09 1.58 -23.72
C GLN A 7 -12.07 2.66 -23.36
N ALA A 8 -11.82 2.90 -22.08
CA ALA A 8 -10.81 3.86 -21.63
C ALA A 8 -9.39 3.45 -22.10
N ILE A 9 -9.06 2.14 -22.01
CA ILE A 9 -7.79 1.61 -22.53
C ILE A 9 -7.63 1.94 -24.01
N ALA A 10 -8.67 1.69 -24.82
CA ALA A 10 -8.64 1.92 -26.26
C ALA A 10 -8.61 3.42 -26.59
N ALA A 11 -9.47 4.22 -25.96
CA ALA A 11 -9.64 5.64 -26.27
C ALA A 11 -8.43 6.50 -25.85
N PHE A 12 -7.80 6.18 -24.72
CA PHE A 12 -6.69 6.97 -24.16
C PHE A 12 -5.32 6.29 -24.32
N GLY A 13 -5.24 5.16 -25.01
CA GLY A 13 -3.99 4.43 -25.20
C GLY A 13 -3.33 4.05 -23.86
N LEU A 14 -4.12 3.53 -22.90
CA LEU A 14 -3.58 3.19 -21.59
C LEU A 14 -2.71 1.95 -21.66
N GLU A 15 -1.54 2.00 -21.02
CA GLU A 15 -0.63 0.88 -20.96
C GLU A 15 -1.07 -0.15 -19.92
N VAL A 16 -1.44 -1.35 -20.35
CA VAL A 16 -1.87 -2.45 -19.50
C VAL A 16 -0.82 -3.55 -19.34
N ALA A 17 0.38 -3.34 -19.86
CA ALA A 17 1.50 -4.28 -19.67
C ALA A 17 1.89 -4.43 -18.20
N ARG A 18 1.61 -3.42 -17.39
CA ARG A 18 1.80 -3.43 -15.94
C ARG A 18 0.56 -2.90 -15.23
N LEU A 19 0.00 -3.74 -14.37
CA LEU A 19 -1.15 -3.40 -13.54
C LEU A 19 -0.80 -3.54 -12.06
N HIS A 20 -1.27 -2.59 -11.26
CA HIS A 20 -1.13 -2.62 -9.81
C HIS A 20 -2.46 -2.96 -9.17
N TRP A 21 -2.48 -4.01 -8.35
CA TRP A 21 -3.66 -4.50 -7.65
C TRP A 21 -3.55 -4.30 -6.15
N ASP A 22 -4.59 -3.77 -5.55
CA ASP A 22 -4.77 -3.75 -4.10
C ASP A 22 -6.26 -3.78 -3.73
N MET A 23 -6.55 -4.13 -2.48
CA MET A 23 -7.89 -4.09 -1.90
C MET A 23 -7.95 -3.16 -0.70
N THR A 24 -9.09 -2.52 -0.49
CA THR A 24 -9.35 -1.73 0.71
C THR A 24 -10.73 -2.01 1.27
N SER A 25 -10.92 -1.71 2.55
CA SER A 25 -12.21 -1.76 3.23
C SER A 25 -12.86 -0.38 3.28
N ILE A 26 -14.18 -0.37 3.29
CA ILE A 26 -15.03 0.80 3.47
C ILE A 26 -15.96 0.49 4.62
N SER A 27 -15.85 1.24 5.71
CA SER A 27 -16.70 1.09 6.89
C SER A 27 -18.07 1.73 6.68
N LEU A 28 -19.10 1.09 7.20
CA LEU A 28 -20.49 1.48 7.03
C LEU A 28 -21.16 1.68 8.39
N TYR A 29 -22.02 2.69 8.47
CA TYR A 29 -22.85 2.97 9.63
C TYR A 29 -24.28 2.48 9.37
N GLY A 30 -24.68 1.44 10.08
CA GLY A 30 -26.01 0.83 9.97
C GLY A 30 -26.06 -0.61 10.47
N ALA A 31 -27.24 -1.13 10.69
CA ALA A 31 -27.44 -2.48 11.21
C ALA A 31 -27.16 -3.56 10.16
N TYR A 32 -27.60 -3.38 8.92
CA TYR A 32 -27.42 -4.30 7.79
C TYR A 32 -27.72 -5.76 8.21
N GLN A 33 -28.90 -5.98 8.80
CA GLN A 33 -29.25 -7.28 9.39
C GLN A 33 -29.50 -8.33 8.32
N GLU A 34 -30.18 -7.97 7.24
CA GLU A 34 -30.55 -8.87 6.16
C GLU A 34 -29.75 -8.59 4.89
N PRO A 35 -29.01 -9.59 4.35
CA PRO A 35 -28.37 -9.44 3.07
C PRO A 35 -29.40 -9.53 1.95
N GLU A 36 -29.34 -8.60 0.98
CA GLU A 36 -30.10 -8.67 -0.26
C GLU A 36 -29.39 -9.67 -1.21
N GLU A 37 -30.16 -10.64 -1.71
CA GLU A 37 -29.63 -11.66 -2.62
C GLU A 37 -29.05 -11.03 -3.90
N GLY A 38 -27.90 -11.54 -4.35
CA GLY A 38 -27.20 -11.05 -5.54
C GLY A 38 -26.37 -9.78 -5.32
N PHE A 39 -26.39 -9.16 -4.13
CA PHE A 39 -25.59 -7.99 -3.80
C PHE A 39 -24.57 -8.24 -2.70
N ILE A 40 -23.53 -7.37 -2.65
CA ILE A 40 -22.49 -7.49 -1.63
C ILE A 40 -23.07 -7.21 -0.24
N ALA A 41 -22.77 -8.09 0.71
CA ALA A 41 -23.25 -7.97 2.08
C ALA A 41 -22.21 -7.28 2.98
N PRO A 42 -22.58 -6.17 3.68
CA PRO A 42 -21.78 -5.61 4.77
C PRO A 42 -21.60 -6.64 5.89
N ARG A 43 -20.36 -6.87 6.31
CA ARG A 43 -20.01 -7.82 7.37
C ARG A 43 -18.89 -7.28 8.24
N PHE A 44 -18.80 -7.76 9.48
CA PHE A 44 -17.61 -7.52 10.30
C PHE A 44 -16.39 -8.20 9.68
N GLY A 45 -15.20 -7.61 9.90
CA GLY A 45 -13.95 -8.13 9.36
C GLY A 45 -12.75 -7.42 9.99
N HIS A 46 -11.64 -7.36 9.25
CA HIS A 46 -10.43 -6.65 9.66
C HIS A 46 -10.29 -5.35 8.86
N PRO A 47 -10.94 -4.27 9.29
CA PRO A 47 -10.95 -3.01 8.55
C PRO A 47 -9.58 -2.32 8.59
N LYS A 48 -9.16 -1.76 7.46
CA LYS A 48 -7.89 -1.01 7.36
C LYS A 48 -7.92 0.31 8.17
N ASP A 49 -9.11 0.84 8.48
CA ASP A 49 -9.34 2.04 9.31
C ASP A 49 -9.39 1.77 10.81
N ARG A 50 -9.18 0.50 11.24
CA ARG A 50 -9.18 0.05 12.64
C ARG A 50 -10.50 0.26 13.37
N ARG A 51 -11.64 0.19 12.66
CA ARG A 51 -12.99 0.24 13.22
C ARG A 51 -13.67 -1.15 13.21
N PRO A 52 -13.17 -2.10 14.05
CA PRO A 52 -13.73 -3.46 14.11
C PRO A 52 -15.17 -3.49 14.63
N ASP A 53 -15.62 -2.40 15.22
CA ASP A 53 -16.99 -2.14 15.68
C ASP A 53 -17.97 -1.88 14.54
N LEU A 54 -17.51 -1.60 13.33
CA LEU A 54 -18.34 -1.32 12.15
C LEU A 54 -18.33 -2.48 11.16
N LYS A 55 -19.49 -2.71 10.53
CA LYS A 55 -19.54 -3.54 9.33
C LYS A 55 -18.83 -2.84 8.18
N GLN A 56 -18.32 -3.60 7.25
CA GLN A 56 -17.57 -3.10 6.09
C GLN A 56 -17.98 -3.83 4.82
N VAL A 57 -17.68 -3.24 3.68
CA VAL A 57 -17.51 -3.90 2.38
C VAL A 57 -16.08 -3.75 1.94
N GLN A 58 -15.62 -4.62 1.04
CA GLN A 58 -14.29 -4.51 0.47
C GLN A 58 -14.38 -4.13 -1.00
N THR A 59 -13.38 -3.43 -1.49
CA THR A 59 -13.25 -3.06 -2.90
C THR A 59 -11.82 -3.32 -3.36
N GLY A 60 -11.69 -3.95 -4.53
CA GLY A 60 -10.43 -4.16 -5.21
C GLY A 60 -10.33 -3.26 -6.43
N LEU A 61 -9.16 -2.66 -6.63
CA LEU A 61 -8.82 -1.82 -7.78
C LEU A 61 -7.60 -2.40 -8.50
N ALA A 62 -7.67 -2.43 -9.84
CA ALA A 62 -6.47 -2.55 -10.65
C ALA A 62 -6.27 -1.23 -11.41
N VAL A 63 -5.06 -0.67 -11.26
CA VAL A 63 -4.68 0.59 -11.89
C VAL A 63 -3.49 0.39 -12.82
N THR A 64 -3.39 1.19 -13.87
CA THR A 64 -2.28 1.15 -14.83
C THR A 64 -0.97 1.67 -14.22
N GLY A 65 0.16 1.24 -14.75
CA GLY A 65 1.47 1.75 -14.36
C GLY A 65 1.72 3.18 -14.83
N ASP A 66 1.08 3.59 -15.93
CA ASP A 66 1.18 4.91 -16.55
C ASP A 66 0.07 5.86 -16.06
N GLY A 67 0.26 6.51 -14.96
CA GLY A 67 -0.70 7.47 -14.41
C GLY A 67 -1.68 6.91 -13.39
N GLY A 68 -1.68 5.59 -13.12
CA GLY A 68 -2.51 4.99 -12.10
C GLY A 68 -4.01 5.09 -12.39
N VAL A 69 -4.39 4.91 -13.64
CA VAL A 69 -5.79 4.95 -14.06
C VAL A 69 -6.48 3.64 -13.68
N PRO A 70 -7.60 3.65 -12.95
CA PRO A 70 -8.31 2.42 -12.57
C PRO A 70 -9.05 1.84 -13.78
N VAL A 71 -8.56 0.70 -14.26
CA VAL A 71 -9.15 -0.02 -15.40
C VAL A 71 -10.09 -1.15 -14.98
N PHE A 72 -9.98 -1.59 -13.73
CA PHE A 72 -10.84 -2.62 -13.18
C PHE A 72 -11.18 -2.32 -11.71
N HIS A 73 -12.42 -2.63 -11.37
CA HIS A 73 -12.95 -2.54 -10.00
C HIS A 73 -13.87 -3.70 -9.72
N ARG A 74 -13.82 -4.19 -8.49
CA ARG A 74 -14.81 -5.15 -7.98
C ARG A 74 -15.05 -4.94 -6.49
N ALA A 75 -16.32 -4.88 -6.12
CA ALA A 75 -16.74 -4.86 -4.73
C ALA A 75 -16.98 -6.28 -4.21
N TYR A 76 -16.72 -6.49 -2.92
CA TYR A 76 -16.85 -7.77 -2.24
C TYR A 76 -17.53 -7.59 -0.88
N ALA A 77 -18.14 -8.67 -0.39
CA ALA A 77 -18.67 -8.70 0.98
C ALA A 77 -17.57 -8.40 2.02
N GLY A 78 -17.96 -7.82 3.13
CA GLY A 78 -17.02 -7.34 4.15
C GLY A 78 -16.12 -8.39 4.79
N GLY A 79 -16.57 -9.64 4.85
CA GLY A 79 -15.78 -10.77 5.33
C GLY A 79 -14.93 -11.47 4.27
N ALA A 80 -14.90 -10.98 3.01
CA ALA A 80 -14.16 -11.62 1.93
C ALA A 80 -12.64 -11.57 2.19
N GLY A 81 -11.99 -12.72 2.21
CA GLY A 81 -10.54 -12.83 2.35
C GLY A 81 -9.83 -12.32 1.09
N GLU A 82 -8.93 -11.35 1.23
CA GLU A 82 -8.22 -10.73 0.09
C GLU A 82 -7.47 -11.76 -0.76
N VAL A 83 -6.83 -12.75 -0.14
CA VAL A 83 -6.09 -13.83 -0.82
C VAL A 83 -6.98 -14.60 -1.81
N ALA A 84 -8.22 -14.89 -1.43
CA ALA A 84 -9.17 -15.66 -2.25
C ALA A 84 -9.69 -14.84 -3.45
N GLN A 85 -9.59 -13.51 -3.42
CA GLN A 85 -10.11 -12.65 -4.48
C GLN A 85 -9.13 -12.46 -5.65
N VAL A 86 -7.85 -12.71 -5.42
CA VAL A 86 -6.78 -12.52 -6.42
C VAL A 86 -7.05 -13.32 -7.69
N ALA A 87 -7.36 -14.61 -7.59
CA ALA A 87 -7.60 -15.46 -8.76
C ALA A 87 -8.78 -14.98 -9.62
N GLY A 88 -9.86 -14.51 -8.97
CA GLY A 88 -11.02 -13.94 -9.66
C GLY A 88 -10.71 -12.63 -10.36
N ALA A 89 -9.96 -11.74 -9.70
CA ALA A 89 -9.50 -10.48 -10.27
C ALA A 89 -8.55 -10.74 -11.46
N MET A 90 -7.58 -11.63 -11.31
CA MET A 90 -6.64 -12.02 -12.37
C MET A 90 -7.36 -12.49 -13.64
N ARG A 91 -8.37 -13.37 -13.51
CA ARG A 91 -9.14 -13.85 -14.67
C ARG A 91 -9.86 -12.69 -15.39
N ALA A 92 -10.41 -11.74 -14.65
CA ALA A 92 -11.06 -10.57 -15.23
C ALA A 92 -10.05 -9.62 -15.90
N LEU A 93 -8.90 -9.40 -15.27
CA LEU A 93 -7.81 -8.58 -15.81
C LEU A 93 -7.20 -9.22 -17.07
N ARG A 94 -7.10 -10.55 -17.12
CA ARG A 94 -6.66 -11.27 -18.31
C ARG A 94 -7.54 -10.99 -19.54
N LYS A 95 -8.86 -10.88 -19.32
CA LYS A 95 -9.80 -10.51 -20.41
C LYS A 95 -9.59 -9.08 -20.87
N LEU A 96 -9.22 -8.16 -19.97
CA LEU A 96 -8.92 -6.75 -20.32
C LEU A 96 -7.57 -6.58 -21.00
N ALA A 97 -6.53 -7.24 -20.51
CA ALA A 97 -5.17 -7.18 -21.07
C ALA A 97 -5.02 -7.93 -22.39
N GLY A 98 -5.96 -8.83 -22.72
CA GLY A 98 -5.89 -9.67 -23.90
C GLY A 98 -4.81 -10.77 -23.80
N PRO A 99 -4.36 -11.36 -24.93
CA PRO A 99 -3.42 -12.47 -24.93
C PRO A 99 -1.98 -12.07 -24.59
N ARG A 100 -1.68 -10.79 -24.43
CA ARG A 100 -0.34 -10.28 -24.13
C ARG A 100 0.15 -10.78 -22.78
N ARG A 101 1.46 -10.92 -22.65
CA ARG A 101 2.12 -11.08 -21.36
C ARG A 101 2.03 -9.76 -20.59
N TRP A 102 1.71 -9.79 -19.32
CA TRP A 102 1.55 -8.62 -18.48
C TRP A 102 1.98 -8.90 -17.05
N LEU A 103 2.37 -7.85 -16.34
CA LEU A 103 2.89 -7.88 -14.99
C LEU A 103 1.81 -7.44 -14.00
N LEU A 104 1.55 -8.25 -12.99
CA LEU A 104 0.73 -7.90 -11.84
C LEU A 104 1.62 -7.55 -10.64
N VAL A 105 1.50 -6.33 -10.16
CA VAL A 105 2.16 -5.88 -8.93
C VAL A 105 1.12 -5.78 -7.82
N GLY A 106 1.43 -6.29 -6.64
CA GLY A 106 0.49 -6.26 -5.52
C GLY A 106 1.17 -6.37 -4.17
N ASP A 107 0.36 -6.54 -3.13
CA ASP A 107 0.84 -6.77 -1.77
C ASP A 107 1.24 -8.23 -1.52
N SER A 108 1.68 -8.55 -0.30
CA SER A 108 2.13 -9.91 0.07
C SER A 108 1.03 -10.99 -0.03
N LYS A 109 -0.23 -10.62 -0.13
CA LYS A 109 -1.36 -11.56 -0.28
C LYS A 109 -1.47 -12.10 -1.69
N LEU A 110 -0.88 -11.38 -2.67
CA LEU A 110 -0.76 -11.84 -4.05
C LEU A 110 0.02 -13.16 -4.16
N VAL A 111 1.02 -13.36 -3.30
CA VAL A 111 1.99 -14.46 -3.40
C VAL A 111 1.71 -15.64 -2.47
N SER A 112 0.46 -15.91 -2.10
CA SER A 112 0.09 -17.21 -1.54
C SER A 112 0.42 -18.35 -2.52
N TYR A 113 0.65 -19.57 -2.02
CA TYR A 113 0.95 -20.71 -2.90
C TYR A 113 -0.11 -20.88 -4.02
N ALA A 114 -1.40 -20.86 -3.66
CA ALA A 114 -2.49 -21.01 -4.62
C ALA A 114 -2.49 -19.90 -5.68
N ASN A 115 -2.35 -18.66 -5.26
CA ASN A 115 -2.33 -17.52 -6.19
C ASN A 115 -1.13 -17.58 -7.16
N ARG A 116 0.05 -17.96 -6.67
CA ARG A 116 1.23 -18.12 -7.53
C ARG A 116 1.07 -19.24 -8.54
N ARG A 117 0.56 -20.40 -8.10
CA ARG A 117 0.25 -21.48 -9.01
C ARG A 117 -0.69 -21.02 -10.13
N ASP A 118 -1.75 -20.30 -9.76
CA ASP A 118 -2.73 -19.81 -10.74
C ASP A 118 -2.15 -18.71 -11.65
N LEU A 119 -1.30 -17.81 -11.14
CA LEU A 119 -0.57 -16.80 -11.93
C LEU A 119 0.36 -17.47 -12.94
N LEU A 120 1.17 -18.42 -12.50
CA LEU A 120 2.10 -19.17 -13.37
C LEU A 120 1.35 -19.95 -14.45
N ALA A 121 0.28 -20.67 -14.10
CA ALA A 121 -0.57 -21.38 -15.03
C ALA A 121 -1.21 -20.45 -16.08
N ALA A 122 -1.57 -19.22 -15.68
CA ALA A 122 -2.11 -18.20 -16.57
C ALA A 122 -1.03 -17.42 -17.35
N LYS A 123 0.25 -17.73 -17.18
CA LYS A 123 1.39 -16.99 -17.79
C LYS A 123 1.35 -15.50 -17.47
N VAL A 124 1.03 -15.17 -16.22
CA VAL A 124 1.04 -13.80 -15.69
C VAL A 124 2.29 -13.61 -14.87
N ASP A 125 3.04 -12.56 -15.18
CA ASP A 125 4.18 -12.15 -14.36
C ASP A 125 3.71 -11.45 -13.10
N PHE A 126 4.50 -11.56 -12.02
CA PHE A 126 4.14 -10.88 -10.78
C PHE A 126 5.36 -10.33 -10.05
N VAL A 127 5.13 -9.27 -9.28
CA VAL A 127 6.05 -8.75 -8.26
C VAL A 127 5.25 -8.43 -7.02
N ALA A 128 5.65 -8.96 -5.86
CA ALA A 128 5.02 -8.64 -4.59
C ALA A 128 5.97 -8.86 -3.42
N PRO A 129 5.75 -8.21 -2.25
CA PRO A 129 6.58 -8.43 -1.07
C PRO A 129 6.46 -9.88 -0.57
N ALA A 130 7.59 -10.44 -0.18
CA ALA A 130 7.64 -11.73 0.49
C ALA A 130 7.09 -11.62 1.92
N SER A 131 6.27 -12.58 2.32
CA SER A 131 5.89 -12.72 3.72
C SER A 131 7.04 -13.32 4.55
N LYS A 132 6.96 -13.19 5.88
CA LYS A 132 7.92 -13.81 6.81
C LYS A 132 8.06 -15.32 6.63
N THR A 133 7.05 -15.99 6.11
CA THR A 133 7.08 -17.43 5.81
C THR A 133 8.12 -17.78 4.74
N TYR A 134 8.33 -16.87 3.78
CA TYR A 134 9.29 -17.09 2.68
C TYR A 134 10.64 -16.45 2.94
N VAL A 135 10.74 -15.57 3.93
CA VAL A 135 11.96 -14.87 4.32
C VAL A 135 12.04 -14.81 5.85
N PRO A 136 12.54 -15.87 6.49
CA PRO A 136 12.83 -15.87 7.91
C PRO A 136 13.81 -14.77 8.28
N ALA A 137 13.77 -14.32 9.53
CA ALA A 137 14.65 -13.24 10.00
C ALA A 137 16.14 -13.60 9.90
N GLU A 138 16.46 -14.87 10.06
CA GLU A 138 17.82 -15.41 9.98
C GLU A 138 18.40 -15.23 8.57
N VAL A 139 17.58 -15.39 7.53
CA VAL A 139 17.99 -15.14 6.14
C VAL A 139 18.31 -13.66 5.92
N LEU A 140 17.47 -12.75 6.45
CA LEU A 140 17.75 -11.32 6.35
C LEU A 140 19.00 -10.92 7.17
N ALA A 141 19.21 -11.55 8.32
CA ALA A 141 20.35 -11.26 9.19
C ALA A 141 21.69 -11.76 8.62
N SER A 142 21.67 -12.71 7.69
CA SER A 142 22.88 -13.21 7.01
C SER A 142 23.30 -12.35 5.80
N LEU A 143 22.48 -11.36 5.40
CA LEU A 143 22.77 -10.50 4.26
C LEU A 143 23.71 -9.35 4.68
N GLU A 144 24.73 -9.13 3.87
CA GLU A 144 25.67 -8.02 4.06
C GLU A 144 25.35 -6.86 3.13
N VAL A 145 25.12 -5.68 3.70
CA VAL A 145 24.78 -4.47 2.94
C VAL A 145 25.91 -4.10 1.97
N ALA A 146 27.17 -4.30 2.37
CA ALA A 146 28.33 -3.97 1.55
C ALA A 146 28.42 -4.86 0.30
N ALA A 147 28.02 -6.13 0.39
CA ALA A 147 28.03 -7.08 -0.72
C ALA A 147 26.85 -6.89 -1.70
N ALA A 148 25.80 -6.18 -1.30
CA ALA A 148 24.64 -5.94 -2.16
C ALA A 148 24.92 -4.84 -3.20
N ALA A 149 24.46 -5.04 -4.43
CA ALA A 149 24.63 -4.10 -5.53
C ALA A 149 23.83 -2.81 -5.30
N PRO A 150 24.44 -1.62 -5.52
CA PRO A 150 23.70 -0.36 -5.42
C PRO A 150 22.66 -0.24 -6.55
N VAL A 151 21.55 0.43 -6.27
CA VAL A 151 20.49 0.70 -7.24
C VAL A 151 20.32 2.19 -7.42
N ASP A 152 20.39 2.65 -8.66
CA ASP A 152 20.07 4.02 -9.03
C ASP A 152 18.54 4.16 -9.13
N TYR A 153 17.90 4.36 -8.00
CA TYR A 153 16.47 4.60 -7.88
C TYR A 153 16.21 5.80 -6.97
N LEU A 154 15.60 6.84 -7.52
CA LEU A 154 15.17 8.02 -6.77
C LEU A 154 13.69 7.92 -6.43
N ALA A 155 13.37 7.82 -5.14
CA ALA A 155 12.00 7.80 -4.68
C ALA A 155 11.32 9.17 -4.91
N GLU A 156 10.04 9.20 -5.26
CA GLU A 156 9.31 10.44 -5.55
C GLU A 156 9.41 11.47 -4.42
N ARG A 157 9.39 11.04 -3.17
CA ARG A 157 9.55 11.89 -1.97
C ARG A 157 10.95 12.52 -1.84
N ASP A 158 11.93 12.06 -2.60
CA ASP A 158 13.33 12.50 -2.51
C ASP A 158 13.75 13.38 -3.69
N HIS A 159 12.88 13.61 -4.69
CA HIS A 159 13.18 14.42 -5.87
C HIS A 159 13.60 15.85 -5.57
N GLY A 160 13.03 16.47 -4.49
CA GLY A 160 13.37 17.83 -4.08
C GLY A 160 14.49 17.92 -3.04
N LYS A 161 15.09 16.78 -2.64
CA LYS A 161 16.13 16.76 -1.62
C LYS A 161 17.52 16.78 -2.23
N PRO A 162 18.50 17.41 -1.56
CA PRO A 162 19.89 17.30 -1.94
C PRO A 162 20.39 15.84 -1.86
N PRO A 163 21.38 15.43 -2.67
CA PRO A 163 21.79 14.03 -2.83
C PRO A 163 22.10 13.32 -1.51
N GLU A 164 22.71 14.00 -0.56
CA GLU A 164 23.11 13.46 0.75
C GLU A 164 21.92 13.12 1.68
N GLN A 165 20.74 13.69 1.40
CA GLN A 165 19.50 13.44 2.16
C GLN A 165 18.57 12.46 1.47
N ARG A 166 18.95 11.96 0.28
CA ARG A 166 18.17 10.99 -0.47
C ARG A 166 18.33 9.60 0.10
N GLY A 167 17.24 8.84 0.08
CA GLY A 167 17.31 7.43 0.43
C GLY A 167 18.07 6.63 -0.62
N SER A 168 18.92 5.70 -0.19
CA SER A 168 19.63 4.77 -1.06
C SER A 168 19.05 3.36 -0.97
N TYR A 169 19.25 2.60 -2.04
CA TYR A 169 18.79 1.22 -2.16
C TYR A 169 19.94 0.32 -2.60
N ARG A 170 19.94 -0.91 -2.11
CA ARG A 170 20.82 -1.98 -2.57
C ARG A 170 20.05 -3.25 -2.76
N VAL A 171 20.48 -4.12 -3.66
CA VAL A 171 19.80 -5.37 -3.97
C VAL A 171 20.79 -6.54 -4.02
N VAL A 172 20.28 -7.70 -3.63
CA VAL A 172 20.90 -9.01 -3.87
C VAL A 172 19.76 -9.99 -4.13
N GLU A 173 20.00 -11.03 -4.90
CA GLU A 173 18.93 -11.97 -5.25
C GLU A 173 19.37 -13.40 -5.14
N ASP A 174 18.40 -14.28 -4.93
CA ASP A 174 18.53 -15.72 -5.03
C ASP A 174 17.28 -16.33 -5.64
N THR A 175 17.26 -17.65 -5.75
CA THR A 175 16.11 -18.43 -6.18
C THR A 175 15.68 -19.37 -5.07
N MET A 176 14.38 -19.58 -4.97
CA MET A 176 13.83 -20.58 -4.05
C MET A 176 12.75 -21.41 -4.72
N THR A 177 12.52 -22.61 -4.21
CA THR A 177 11.40 -23.45 -4.56
C THR A 177 10.37 -23.47 -3.44
N ILE A 178 9.12 -23.54 -3.80
CA ILE A 178 8.01 -23.54 -2.85
C ILE A 178 7.12 -24.75 -3.19
N ALA A 179 7.05 -25.67 -2.23
CA ALA A 179 6.18 -26.83 -2.33
C ALA A 179 4.76 -26.49 -1.87
N GLY A 180 3.77 -27.15 -2.46
CA GLY A 180 2.39 -27.11 -1.99
C GLY A 180 2.19 -27.97 -0.74
N LYS A 181 0.97 -27.95 -0.22
CA LYS A 181 0.61 -28.74 0.96
C LYS A 181 0.42 -30.23 0.65
N ARG A 182 0.05 -30.55 -0.58
CA ARG A 182 -0.17 -31.93 -1.04
C ARG A 182 1.05 -32.39 -1.83
N THR A 183 1.37 -33.68 -1.76
CA THR A 183 2.47 -34.26 -2.53
C THR A 183 2.27 -34.16 -4.04
N THR A 184 1.01 -34.04 -4.49
CA THR A 184 0.63 -33.85 -5.90
C THR A 184 0.72 -32.39 -6.36
N ASP A 185 0.92 -31.44 -5.43
CA ASP A 185 1.03 -30.04 -5.79
C ASP A 185 2.39 -29.80 -6.50
N PRO A 186 2.43 -29.00 -7.58
CA PRO A 186 3.67 -28.70 -8.26
C PRO A 186 4.61 -27.87 -7.38
N VAL A 187 5.91 -28.14 -7.50
CA VAL A 187 6.94 -27.31 -6.90
C VAL A 187 7.11 -26.06 -7.77
N LEU A 188 7.00 -24.89 -7.15
CA LEU A 188 7.07 -23.60 -7.85
C LEU A 188 8.43 -22.94 -7.61
N GLY A 189 9.18 -22.67 -8.70
CA GLY A 189 10.39 -21.85 -8.65
C GLY A 189 10.04 -20.36 -8.63
N VAL A 190 10.69 -19.58 -7.79
CA VAL A 190 10.55 -18.11 -7.73
C VAL A 190 11.90 -17.46 -7.43
N ARG A 191 12.10 -16.25 -7.94
CA ARG A 191 13.19 -15.37 -7.55
C ARG A 191 12.82 -14.60 -6.30
N ARG A 192 13.79 -14.47 -5.37
CA ARG A 192 13.72 -13.52 -4.26
C ARG A 192 14.69 -12.39 -4.53
N VAL A 193 14.21 -11.18 -4.59
CA VAL A 193 15.03 -9.98 -4.65
C VAL A 193 15.02 -9.35 -3.27
N PHE A 194 16.12 -9.47 -2.55
CA PHE A 194 16.32 -8.80 -1.27
C PHE A 194 16.69 -7.36 -1.53
N VAL A 195 16.01 -6.46 -0.86
CA VAL A 195 16.21 -5.02 -1.00
C VAL A 195 16.57 -4.45 0.36
N TRP A 196 17.69 -3.75 0.43
CA TRP A 196 18.05 -2.89 1.54
C TRP A 196 17.66 -1.44 1.22
N SER A 197 17.13 -0.73 2.20
CA SER A 197 16.77 0.69 2.09
C SER A 197 17.29 1.46 3.29
N SER A 198 18.12 2.49 3.05
CA SER A 198 18.68 3.34 4.10
C SER A 198 17.60 4.03 4.93
N ALA A 199 16.54 4.53 4.27
CA ALA A 199 15.42 5.16 4.97
C ALA A 199 14.67 4.19 5.88
N ARG A 200 14.50 2.92 5.45
CA ARG A 200 13.86 1.87 6.27
C ARG A 200 14.76 1.45 7.43
N ALA A 201 16.07 1.37 7.20
CA ALA A 201 17.06 1.08 8.25
C ALA A 201 17.06 2.17 9.33
N GLY A 202 17.11 3.43 8.94
CA GLY A 202 17.02 4.57 9.85
C GLY A 202 15.71 4.60 10.65
N ALA A 203 14.58 4.32 10.01
CA ALA A 203 13.29 4.23 10.67
C ALA A 203 13.24 3.08 11.70
N ALA A 204 13.81 1.91 11.37
CA ALA A 204 13.89 0.76 12.28
C ALA A 204 14.78 1.08 13.49
N ALA A 205 15.96 1.65 13.27
CA ALA A 205 16.88 2.07 14.32
C ALA A 205 16.22 3.10 15.27
N THR A 206 15.54 4.10 14.72
CA THR A 206 14.83 5.12 15.51
C THR A 206 13.69 4.50 16.32
N ALA A 207 12.90 3.61 15.71
CA ALA A 207 11.81 2.92 16.41
C ALA A 207 12.34 2.03 17.54
N ARG A 208 13.47 1.34 17.32
CA ARG A 208 14.16 0.52 18.33
C ARG A 208 14.67 1.37 19.48
N ALA A 209 15.36 2.47 19.20
CA ALA A 209 15.82 3.39 20.24
C ALA A 209 14.65 3.84 21.15
N ARG A 210 13.57 4.32 20.55
CA ARG A 210 12.38 4.78 21.29
C ARG A 210 11.73 3.67 22.15
N LYS A 211 11.66 2.43 21.66
CA LYS A 211 11.08 1.33 22.46
C LYS A 211 11.99 0.96 23.64
N LEU A 212 13.31 0.96 23.43
CA LEU A 212 14.29 0.68 24.48
C LEU A 212 14.29 1.76 25.56
N ASP A 213 14.25 3.05 25.18
CA ASP A 213 14.20 4.17 26.13
C ASP A 213 12.94 4.09 27.01
N ARG A 214 11.77 3.89 26.40
CA ARG A 214 10.52 3.72 27.16
C ARG A 214 10.55 2.49 28.08
N ALA A 215 11.17 1.41 27.63
CA ALA A 215 11.32 0.21 28.46
C ALA A 215 12.30 0.48 29.62
N ARG A 216 13.40 1.19 29.37
CA ARG A 216 14.37 1.60 30.39
C ARG A 216 13.72 2.43 31.49
N ASP A 217 12.92 3.43 31.12
CA ASP A 217 12.18 4.28 32.08
C ASP A 217 11.21 3.48 32.96
N ASP A 218 10.46 2.54 32.34
CA ASP A 218 9.54 1.69 33.08
C ASP A 218 10.27 0.72 34.04
N LEU A 219 11.40 0.15 33.57
CA LEU A 219 12.22 -0.76 34.39
C LEU A 219 12.90 -0.03 35.55
N GLN A 220 13.41 1.18 35.32
CA GLN A 220 13.98 2.02 36.38
C GLN A 220 12.91 2.39 37.44
N ARG A 221 11.68 2.69 36.99
CA ARG A 221 10.56 2.92 37.94
C ARG A 221 10.24 1.68 38.74
N LEU A 222 10.23 0.51 38.12
CA LEU A 222 10.05 -0.77 38.81
C LEU A 222 11.16 -1.00 39.82
N THR A 223 12.44 -0.82 39.46
CA THR A 223 13.59 -0.99 40.30
C THR A 223 13.54 -0.06 41.55
N ARG A 224 13.16 1.21 41.34
CA ARG A 224 12.99 2.16 42.44
C ARG A 224 11.83 1.81 43.39
N GLY A 225 10.82 1.10 42.89
CA GLY A 225 9.65 0.71 43.63
C GLY A 225 9.75 -0.64 44.36
N LEU A 226 10.88 -1.34 44.31
CA LEU A 226 11.08 -2.64 44.95
C LEU A 226 10.87 -2.56 46.45
N GLY A 227 10.15 -3.53 47.03
CA GLY A 227 9.81 -3.58 48.44
C GLY A 227 8.76 -2.58 48.90
N SER A 228 8.17 -1.77 48.02
CA SER A 228 7.03 -0.92 48.30
C SER A 228 5.71 -1.74 48.38
N ARG A 229 4.62 -1.08 48.79
CA ARG A 229 3.28 -1.70 48.78
C ARG A 229 2.84 -2.22 47.41
N HIS A 230 3.39 -1.70 46.34
CA HIS A 230 3.07 -2.10 44.98
C HIS A 230 3.88 -3.31 44.48
N TYR A 231 5.09 -3.46 44.98
CA TYR A 231 6.03 -4.52 44.56
C TYR A 231 6.68 -5.20 45.80
N PRO A 232 5.86 -5.75 46.75
CA PRO A 232 6.35 -6.31 47.97
C PRO A 232 6.98 -7.70 47.82
N THR A 233 6.64 -8.45 46.76
CA THR A 233 7.08 -9.83 46.55
C THR A 233 7.74 -10.03 45.17
N VAL A 234 8.56 -11.07 45.06
CA VAL A 234 9.22 -11.51 43.83
C VAL A 234 8.20 -11.72 42.71
N ASP A 235 7.07 -12.37 42.97
CA ASP A 235 6.01 -12.67 41.98
C ASP A 235 5.41 -11.39 41.41
N LYS A 236 5.15 -10.37 42.22
CA LYS A 236 4.62 -9.09 41.72
C LYS A 236 5.64 -8.35 40.84
N VAL A 237 6.92 -8.45 41.19
CA VAL A 237 8.03 -7.88 40.37
C VAL A 237 8.10 -8.62 39.05
N GLN A 238 8.07 -9.96 39.04
CA GLN A 238 8.08 -10.78 37.79
C GLN A 238 6.88 -10.49 36.91
N ALA A 239 5.68 -10.42 37.46
CA ALA A 239 4.47 -10.08 36.69
C ALA A 239 4.56 -8.70 36.06
N ARG A 240 5.06 -7.69 36.80
CA ARG A 240 5.25 -6.34 36.27
C ARG A 240 6.33 -6.28 35.21
N LEU A 241 7.44 -6.99 35.39
CA LEU A 241 8.52 -7.13 34.42
C LEU A 241 8.00 -7.71 33.09
N ALA A 242 7.24 -8.82 33.17
CA ALA A 242 6.64 -9.45 31.98
C ALA A 242 5.65 -8.50 31.26
N ALA A 243 4.86 -7.75 32.04
CA ALA A 243 3.93 -6.75 31.50
C ALA A 243 4.68 -5.62 30.75
N ILE A 244 5.78 -5.09 31.34
CA ILE A 244 6.63 -4.09 30.68
C ILE A 244 7.22 -4.66 29.39
N ALA A 245 7.81 -5.86 29.45
CA ALA A 245 8.43 -6.52 28.31
C ALA A 245 7.44 -6.69 27.14
N LYS A 246 6.21 -7.12 27.44
CA LYS A 246 5.12 -7.26 26.46
C LYS A 246 4.65 -5.90 25.92
N GLN A 247 4.33 -4.95 26.82
CA GLN A 247 3.82 -3.63 26.44
C GLN A 247 4.81 -2.85 25.59
N ARG A 248 6.10 -2.90 25.91
CA ARG A 248 7.16 -2.21 25.18
C ARG A 248 7.73 -3.03 24.03
N ARG A 249 7.25 -4.27 23.82
CA ARG A 249 7.71 -5.19 22.75
C ARG A 249 9.20 -5.46 22.82
N VAL A 250 9.73 -5.66 24.02
CA VAL A 250 11.15 -5.95 24.24
C VAL A 250 11.38 -7.35 24.84
N SER A 251 10.39 -8.23 24.84
CA SER A 251 10.48 -9.57 25.43
C SER A 251 11.65 -10.41 24.88
N GLY A 252 11.97 -10.27 23.61
CA GLY A 252 13.12 -10.97 23.01
C GLY A 252 14.48 -10.32 23.30
N LEU A 253 14.48 -9.07 23.78
CA LEU A 253 15.69 -8.28 24.01
C LEU A 253 16.04 -8.15 25.49
N LEU A 254 15.03 -8.15 26.36
CA LEU A 254 15.18 -7.95 27.79
C LEU A 254 15.61 -9.26 28.47
N ARG A 255 16.64 -9.16 29.31
CA ARG A 255 17.07 -10.19 30.26
C ARG A 255 16.94 -9.62 31.65
N ALA A 256 16.56 -10.46 32.60
CA ALA A 256 16.42 -10.03 34.00
C ALA A 256 16.64 -11.19 34.97
N GLN A 257 17.15 -10.85 36.12
CA GLN A 257 17.25 -11.72 37.29
C GLN A 257 16.45 -11.11 38.42
N VAL A 258 15.47 -11.84 38.89
CA VAL A 258 14.61 -11.44 40.04
C VAL A 258 14.86 -12.40 41.19
N GLY A 259 15.13 -11.86 42.35
CA GLY A 259 15.39 -12.63 43.54
C GLY A 259 14.87 -11.91 44.78
N SER A 260 15.27 -12.39 45.96
CA SER A 260 15.05 -11.70 47.23
C SER A 260 16.36 -11.46 47.98
N ASN A 261 16.47 -10.34 48.62
CA ASN A 261 17.61 -10.06 49.50
C ASN A 261 17.52 -11.00 50.73
N PRO A 262 18.57 -11.81 51.00
CA PRO A 262 18.54 -12.82 52.08
C PRO A 262 18.39 -12.22 53.48
N THR A 263 18.84 -10.98 53.66
CA THR A 263 18.78 -10.32 54.98
C THR A 263 17.46 -9.59 55.20
N THR A 264 16.92 -8.93 54.20
CA THR A 264 15.72 -8.07 54.31
C THR A 264 14.46 -8.70 53.81
N GLY A 265 14.55 -9.82 53.07
CA GLY A 265 13.42 -10.47 52.36
C GLY A 265 12.84 -9.64 51.24
N LYS A 266 13.33 -8.44 50.95
CA LYS A 266 12.83 -7.57 49.89
C LYS A 266 13.22 -8.09 48.53
N PRO A 267 12.33 -7.91 47.51
CA PRO A 267 12.66 -8.28 46.15
C PRO A 267 13.88 -7.53 45.61
N THR A 268 14.67 -8.21 44.79
CA THR A 268 15.79 -7.63 44.05
C THR A 268 15.55 -7.82 42.55
N LEU A 269 16.06 -6.90 41.75
CA LEU A 269 15.93 -6.94 40.28
C LEU A 269 17.21 -6.41 39.64
N ALA A 270 17.84 -7.25 38.83
CA ALA A 270 18.85 -6.85 37.86
C ALA A 270 18.28 -7.07 36.46
N TRP A 271 18.50 -6.12 35.56
CA TRP A 271 18.02 -6.23 34.20
C TRP A 271 19.00 -5.58 33.21
N TRP A 272 19.00 -6.10 31.97
CA TRP A 272 19.80 -5.55 30.86
C TRP A 272 19.13 -5.92 29.53
N PHE A 273 19.49 -5.20 28.48
CA PHE A 273 19.19 -5.62 27.12
C PHE A 273 20.31 -6.49 26.57
N ASP A 274 19.95 -7.66 26.04
CA ASP A 274 20.89 -8.65 25.48
C ASP A 274 21.59 -8.08 24.23
N PRO A 275 22.91 -7.83 24.25
CA PRO A 275 23.63 -7.26 23.12
C PRO A 275 23.56 -8.14 21.87
N ALA A 276 23.61 -9.47 22.02
CA ALA A 276 23.54 -10.40 20.90
C ALA A 276 22.15 -10.39 20.24
N ALA A 277 21.07 -10.31 21.04
CA ALA A 277 19.72 -10.18 20.50
C ALA A 277 19.50 -8.83 19.81
N LEU A 278 20.08 -7.75 20.35
CA LEU A 278 20.07 -6.44 19.70
C LEU A 278 20.82 -6.45 18.36
N ALA A 279 22.00 -7.05 18.31
CA ALA A 279 22.78 -7.17 17.09
C ALA A 279 22.03 -7.98 16.01
N ARG A 280 21.38 -9.09 16.39
CA ARG A 280 20.52 -9.86 15.45
C ARG A 280 19.35 -9.05 14.93
N GLU A 281 18.67 -8.25 15.78
CA GLU A 281 17.60 -7.36 15.32
C GLU A 281 18.14 -6.28 14.38
N GLN A 282 19.30 -5.69 14.69
CA GLN A 282 19.96 -4.67 13.86
C GLN A 282 20.37 -5.20 12.49
N ALA A 283 20.86 -6.43 12.42
CA ALA A 283 21.29 -7.05 11.16
C ALA A 283 20.14 -7.12 10.12
N THR A 284 18.88 -7.13 10.56
CA THR A 284 17.72 -7.14 9.66
C THR A 284 17.23 -5.75 9.26
N ASP A 285 17.81 -4.67 9.81
CA ASP A 285 17.35 -3.31 9.56
C ASP A 285 17.48 -2.91 8.09
N GLY A 286 16.42 -2.36 7.56
CA GLY A 286 16.37 -1.91 6.18
C GLY A 286 16.04 -2.99 5.17
N TRP A 287 16.24 -4.26 5.49
CA TRP A 287 16.00 -5.36 4.60
C TRP A 287 14.53 -5.74 4.46
N TYR A 288 14.14 -6.08 3.25
CA TYR A 288 12.89 -6.78 2.89
C TYR A 288 13.12 -7.55 1.60
N ALA A 289 12.22 -8.42 1.22
CA ALA A 289 12.34 -9.15 -0.02
C ALA A 289 11.09 -9.03 -0.89
N LEU A 290 11.29 -9.10 -2.19
CA LEU A 290 10.28 -9.21 -3.21
C LEU A 290 10.32 -10.62 -3.81
N LEU A 291 9.17 -11.18 -4.15
CA LEU A 291 9.04 -12.40 -4.92
C LEU A 291 8.59 -12.06 -6.33
N THR A 292 9.18 -12.74 -7.32
CA THR A 292 8.82 -12.59 -8.73
C THR A 292 9.09 -13.86 -9.52
N ASN A 293 8.38 -14.02 -10.64
CA ASN A 293 8.67 -15.02 -11.67
C ASN A 293 9.29 -14.41 -12.94
N LEU A 294 9.60 -13.11 -12.91
CA LEU A 294 10.30 -12.47 -14.03
C LEU A 294 11.69 -13.08 -14.18
N ASP A 295 12.04 -13.42 -15.42
CA ASP A 295 13.39 -13.86 -15.75
C ASP A 295 14.39 -12.69 -15.55
N PRO A 296 15.62 -12.93 -15.05
CA PRO A 296 16.65 -11.90 -14.94
C PRO A 296 16.93 -11.16 -16.24
N ALA A 297 16.82 -11.82 -17.38
CA ALA A 297 16.98 -11.20 -18.69
C ALA A 297 15.84 -10.23 -19.06
N GLN A 298 14.66 -10.36 -18.43
CA GLN A 298 13.50 -9.49 -18.63
C GLN A 298 13.44 -8.32 -17.66
N ALA A 299 13.96 -8.53 -16.46
CA ALA A 299 14.08 -7.52 -15.41
C ALA A 299 15.14 -7.95 -14.42
N ASP A 300 16.20 -7.19 -14.30
CA ASP A 300 17.18 -7.35 -13.24
C ASP A 300 16.59 -7.00 -11.86
N ALA A 301 17.35 -7.18 -10.81
CA ALA A 301 16.90 -6.92 -9.45
C ALA A 301 16.54 -5.43 -9.21
N ALA A 302 17.21 -4.50 -9.88
CA ALA A 302 16.95 -3.08 -9.79
C ALA A 302 15.62 -2.72 -10.47
N GLU A 303 15.35 -3.29 -11.65
CA GLU A 303 14.09 -3.13 -12.35
C GLU A 303 12.91 -3.76 -11.58
N VAL A 304 13.09 -4.94 -10.96
CA VAL A 304 12.07 -5.54 -10.10
C VAL A 304 11.72 -4.59 -8.95
N LEU A 305 12.72 -3.98 -8.32
CA LEU A 305 12.49 -2.94 -7.31
C LEU A 305 11.71 -1.74 -7.87
N ALA A 306 12.13 -1.19 -9.00
CA ALA A 306 11.48 -0.04 -9.64
C ALA A 306 10.01 -0.33 -9.98
N ARG A 307 9.73 -1.52 -10.52
CA ARG A 307 8.37 -1.97 -10.83
C ARG A 307 7.51 -2.12 -9.57
N TYR A 308 8.09 -2.66 -8.49
CA TYR A 308 7.40 -2.75 -7.20
C TYR A 308 7.12 -1.37 -6.59
N LYS A 309 8.05 -0.43 -6.67
CA LYS A 309 7.87 0.92 -6.13
C LYS A 309 6.69 1.66 -6.78
N GLY A 310 6.32 1.30 -8.00
CA GLY A 310 5.09 1.75 -8.64
C GLY A 310 3.80 1.38 -7.88
N GLN A 311 3.83 0.46 -6.89
CA GLN A 311 2.66 0.09 -6.09
C GLN A 311 2.08 1.26 -5.28
N GLU A 312 2.88 2.27 -4.94
CA GLU A 312 2.40 3.51 -4.29
C GLU A 312 1.27 4.20 -5.09
N VAL A 313 1.19 3.94 -6.38
CA VAL A 313 0.16 4.51 -7.25
C VAL A 313 -1.24 4.05 -6.82
N VAL A 314 -1.45 2.75 -6.56
CA VAL A 314 -2.77 2.26 -6.14
C VAL A 314 -3.15 2.76 -4.75
N GLU A 315 -2.17 2.90 -3.84
CA GLU A 315 -2.39 3.48 -2.51
C GLU A 315 -2.85 4.94 -2.61
N ARG A 316 -2.22 5.74 -3.49
CA ARG A 316 -2.65 7.12 -3.76
C ARG A 316 -4.07 7.19 -4.34
N ARG A 317 -4.46 6.23 -5.19
CA ARG A 317 -5.82 6.16 -5.73
C ARG A 317 -6.85 5.86 -4.65
N TYR A 318 -6.52 5.01 -3.68
CA TYR A 318 -7.37 4.84 -2.50
C TYR A 318 -7.40 6.08 -1.60
N GLY A 319 -6.33 6.86 -1.54
CA GLY A 319 -6.34 8.18 -0.92
C GLY A 319 -7.33 9.15 -1.58
N ALA A 320 -7.37 9.19 -2.92
CA ALA A 320 -8.34 9.99 -3.67
C ALA A 320 -9.78 9.46 -3.51
N PHE A 321 -9.95 8.15 -3.53
CA PHE A 321 -11.23 7.46 -3.36
C PHE A 321 -11.88 7.76 -2.00
N LYS A 322 -11.10 7.73 -0.92
CA LYS A 322 -11.59 8.00 0.46
C LYS A 322 -11.59 9.48 0.83
N GLY A 323 -10.78 10.29 0.18
CA GLY A 323 -10.64 11.72 0.41
C GLY A 323 -11.52 12.58 -0.53
N PRO A 324 -10.98 13.11 -1.65
CA PRO A 324 -11.73 14.04 -2.52
C PRO A 324 -13.05 13.50 -3.06
N LEU A 325 -13.16 12.18 -3.28
CA LEU A 325 -14.39 11.54 -3.75
C LEU A 325 -15.31 11.09 -2.61
N ALA A 326 -14.86 11.22 -1.35
CA ALA A 326 -15.65 11.09 -0.13
C ALA A 326 -16.50 9.80 -0.04
N VAL A 327 -15.94 8.64 -0.43
CA VAL A 327 -16.65 7.36 -0.35
C VAL A 327 -16.91 6.90 1.09
N ALA A 328 -16.17 7.39 2.05
CA ALA A 328 -16.30 6.97 3.44
C ALA A 328 -16.42 8.21 4.37
N PRO A 329 -17.24 8.10 5.43
CA PRO A 329 -18.09 6.97 5.81
C PRO A 329 -19.38 6.87 4.96
N LEU A 330 -19.89 5.65 4.76
CA LEU A 330 -21.15 5.42 4.05
C LEU A 330 -22.33 5.27 5.04
N PHE A 331 -23.44 5.97 4.75
CA PHE A 331 -24.70 5.92 5.50
C PHE A 331 -25.83 5.26 4.70
N VAL A 332 -25.52 4.68 3.55
CA VAL A 332 -26.49 4.02 2.68
C VAL A 332 -26.88 2.67 3.27
N GLN A 333 -28.17 2.36 3.36
CA GLN A 333 -28.66 1.19 4.08
C GLN A 333 -28.90 -0.06 3.21
N SER A 334 -29.20 0.09 1.91
CA SER A 334 -29.47 -1.03 1.00
C SER A 334 -28.18 -1.55 0.38
N ASN A 335 -28.00 -2.87 0.33
CA ASN A 335 -26.82 -3.51 -0.27
C ASN A 335 -26.64 -3.14 -1.75
N ARG A 336 -27.77 -3.11 -2.49
CA ARG A 336 -27.80 -2.66 -3.89
C ARG A 336 -27.28 -1.23 -4.04
N ARG A 337 -27.74 -0.31 -3.19
CA ARG A 337 -27.30 1.09 -3.22
C ARG A 337 -25.84 1.23 -2.83
N ILE A 338 -25.34 0.45 -1.87
CA ILE A 338 -23.92 0.42 -1.51
C ILE A 338 -23.08 0.02 -2.72
N GLN A 339 -23.43 -1.09 -3.38
CA GLN A 339 -22.71 -1.58 -4.56
C GLN A 339 -22.76 -0.58 -5.71
N ALA A 340 -23.89 0.03 -5.97
CA ALA A 340 -24.06 1.06 -6.98
C ALA A 340 -23.20 2.29 -6.69
N LEU A 341 -23.25 2.80 -5.45
CA LEU A 341 -22.46 3.96 -5.03
C LEU A 341 -20.95 3.71 -5.16
N VAL A 342 -20.46 2.56 -4.68
CA VAL A 342 -19.05 2.19 -4.83
C VAL A 342 -18.65 2.11 -6.31
N THR A 343 -19.52 1.60 -7.18
CA THR A 343 -19.27 1.55 -8.62
C THR A 343 -19.22 2.95 -9.25
N VAL A 344 -20.16 3.83 -8.90
CA VAL A 344 -20.18 5.23 -9.40
C VAL A 344 -18.91 5.98 -8.97
N ILE A 345 -18.49 5.82 -7.72
CA ILE A 345 -17.26 6.46 -7.22
C ILE A 345 -16.02 5.90 -7.92
N CYS A 346 -15.99 4.61 -8.26
CA CYS A 346 -14.90 4.05 -9.06
C CYS A 346 -14.89 4.59 -10.50
N LEU A 347 -16.03 4.88 -11.10
CA LEU A 347 -16.13 5.57 -12.39
C LEU A 347 -15.63 7.03 -12.26
N ALA A 348 -16.05 7.72 -11.20
CA ALA A 348 -15.54 9.07 -10.92
C ALA A 348 -14.01 9.07 -10.72
N LEU A 349 -13.47 8.08 -10.02
CA LEU A 349 -12.02 7.91 -9.86
C LEU A 349 -11.31 7.67 -11.20
N LEU A 350 -11.93 6.90 -12.12
CA LEU A 350 -11.39 6.70 -13.46
C LEU A 350 -11.25 8.04 -14.19
N ILE A 351 -12.33 8.84 -14.24
CA ILE A 351 -12.31 10.17 -14.88
C ILE A 351 -11.28 11.08 -14.20
N PHE A 352 -11.29 11.11 -12.88
CA PHE A 352 -10.34 11.88 -12.07
C PHE A 352 -8.88 11.56 -12.42
N CYS A 353 -8.56 10.27 -12.60
CA CYS A 353 -7.21 9.82 -12.93
C CYS A 353 -6.86 10.03 -14.40
N LEU A 354 -7.83 9.90 -15.32
CA LEU A 354 -7.62 10.21 -16.74
C LEU A 354 -7.28 11.69 -16.93
N VAL A 355 -8.05 12.59 -16.35
CA VAL A 355 -7.79 14.04 -16.42
C VAL A 355 -6.39 14.37 -15.84
N GLU A 356 -6.05 13.79 -14.70
CA GLU A 356 -4.71 13.96 -14.11
C GLU A 356 -3.60 13.47 -15.05
N ARG A 357 -3.78 12.29 -15.66
CA ARG A 357 -2.83 11.69 -16.59
C ARG A 357 -2.66 12.54 -17.85
N GLU A 358 -3.76 12.95 -18.48
CA GLU A 358 -3.70 13.72 -19.72
C GLU A 358 -3.05 15.09 -19.51
N VAL A 359 -3.37 15.81 -18.44
CA VAL A 359 -2.69 17.07 -18.10
C VAL A 359 -1.20 16.84 -17.88
N ARG A 360 -0.80 15.80 -17.13
CA ARG A 360 0.62 15.48 -16.93
C ARG A 360 1.34 15.12 -18.22
N ARG A 361 0.68 14.39 -19.09
CA ARG A 361 1.22 14.01 -20.41
C ARG A 361 1.41 15.24 -21.29
N ALA A 362 0.44 16.13 -21.32
CA ALA A 362 0.47 17.34 -22.15
C ALA A 362 1.53 18.36 -21.71
N ILE A 363 1.88 18.42 -20.42
CA ILE A 363 2.93 19.33 -19.93
C ILE A 363 4.34 18.73 -20.01
N ALA A 364 4.48 17.41 -20.30
CA ALA A 364 5.79 16.77 -20.33
C ALA A 364 6.74 17.45 -21.35
N PRO A 365 8.05 17.58 -21.04
CA PRO A 365 8.78 17.04 -19.89
C PRO A 365 8.64 17.84 -18.58
N ALA A 366 7.89 18.95 -18.54
CA ALA A 366 7.66 19.69 -17.31
C ALA A 366 6.89 18.82 -16.29
N VAL A 367 7.23 18.98 -15.02
CA VAL A 367 6.63 18.22 -13.90
C VAL A 367 5.59 19.03 -13.14
N VAL A 368 5.68 20.36 -13.25
CA VAL A 368 4.81 21.30 -12.53
C VAL A 368 4.06 22.21 -13.52
N LEU A 369 2.85 22.59 -13.16
CA LEU A 369 2.06 23.59 -13.85
C LEU A 369 2.07 24.88 -13.05
N GLN A 370 2.36 26.02 -13.72
CA GLN A 370 2.37 27.33 -13.10
C GLN A 370 0.97 27.72 -12.62
N GLU A 371 0.90 28.44 -11.51
CA GLU A 371 -0.33 29.01 -10.93
C GLU A 371 -1.35 27.97 -10.40
N LEU A 372 -1.03 26.68 -10.46
CA LEU A 372 -1.99 25.60 -10.13
C LEU A 372 -2.38 25.55 -8.64
N TYR A 373 -1.49 26.01 -7.74
CA TYR A 373 -1.76 26.01 -6.30
C TYR A 373 -1.61 27.42 -5.71
N VAL A 374 -2.75 28.09 -5.53
CA VAL A 374 -2.77 29.46 -4.94
C VAL A 374 -1.74 30.41 -5.58
N GLY A 375 -1.69 30.43 -6.93
CA GLY A 375 -0.74 31.24 -7.69
C GLY A 375 0.69 30.70 -7.74
N GLN A 376 0.96 29.52 -7.13
CA GLN A 376 2.28 28.88 -7.13
C GLN A 376 2.34 27.70 -8.10
N PRO A 377 3.55 27.36 -8.63
CA PRO A 377 3.74 26.13 -9.40
C PRO A 377 3.44 24.90 -8.54
N ALA A 378 2.71 23.94 -9.11
CA ALA A 378 2.46 22.68 -8.43
C ALA A 378 2.42 21.50 -9.42
N LYS A 379 2.75 20.30 -8.93
CA LYS A 379 2.55 19.07 -9.67
C LYS A 379 1.04 18.86 -9.87
N PRO A 380 0.54 18.69 -11.12
CA PRO A 380 -0.87 18.47 -11.35
C PRO A 380 -1.35 17.19 -10.66
N THR A 381 -2.31 17.36 -9.76
CA THR A 381 -3.08 16.26 -9.17
C THR A 381 -4.53 16.45 -9.56
N GLY A 382 -5.29 15.36 -9.70
CA GLY A 382 -6.70 15.46 -10.02
C GLY A 382 -7.43 16.45 -9.11
N ARG A 383 -7.12 16.44 -7.79
CA ARG A 383 -7.68 17.40 -6.83
C ARG A 383 -7.43 18.85 -7.23
N LEU A 384 -6.18 19.24 -7.52
CA LEU A 384 -5.85 20.61 -7.88
C LEU A 384 -6.47 21.02 -9.21
N ILE A 385 -6.46 20.10 -10.19
CA ILE A 385 -7.06 20.33 -11.50
C ILE A 385 -8.56 20.58 -11.36
N PHE A 386 -9.30 19.71 -10.66
CA PHE A 386 -10.73 19.90 -10.46
C PHE A 386 -11.06 21.12 -9.60
N GLN A 387 -10.20 21.48 -8.65
CA GLN A 387 -10.34 22.73 -7.90
C GLN A 387 -10.15 23.97 -8.80
N ALA A 388 -9.17 23.95 -9.70
CA ALA A 388 -8.95 25.04 -10.66
C ALA A 388 -10.09 25.17 -11.68
N LEU A 389 -10.67 24.03 -12.08
CA LEU A 389 -11.85 24.00 -12.98
C LEU A 389 -13.17 24.26 -12.25
N ALA A 390 -13.18 24.39 -10.93
CA ALA A 390 -14.38 24.69 -10.18
C ALA A 390 -14.97 26.04 -10.63
N GLY A 391 -16.30 26.07 -10.78
CA GLY A 391 -17.00 27.27 -11.26
C GLY A 391 -17.07 27.43 -12.77
N LEU A 392 -16.41 26.58 -13.56
CA LEU A 392 -16.69 26.50 -15.01
C LEU A 392 -18.16 26.19 -15.24
N ARG A 393 -18.77 26.94 -16.15
CA ARG A 393 -20.14 26.71 -16.58
C ARG A 393 -20.16 26.32 -18.04
N LEU A 394 -20.88 25.26 -18.34
CA LEU A 394 -21.23 24.89 -19.70
C LEU A 394 -22.63 25.47 -19.98
N LEU A 395 -22.72 26.38 -20.92
CA LEU A 395 -24.03 26.82 -21.44
C LEU A 395 -24.46 25.78 -22.48
N PRO A 396 -25.64 25.15 -22.29
CA PRO A 396 -26.14 24.15 -23.22
C PRO A 396 -26.47 24.77 -24.57
N ALA A 397 -26.47 23.93 -25.59
CA ALA A 397 -26.94 24.33 -26.92
C ALA A 397 -28.34 24.94 -26.84
N SER A 398 -28.59 26.05 -27.57
CA SER A 398 -29.85 26.72 -27.63
C SER A 398 -30.18 27.05 -29.10
N GLY A 399 -31.25 26.48 -29.61
CA GLY A 399 -31.62 26.63 -31.02
C GLY A 399 -30.55 26.05 -31.93
N HIS A 400 -29.89 26.90 -32.70
CA HIS A 400 -28.80 26.54 -33.64
C HIS A 400 -27.40 26.74 -33.04
N ASP A 401 -27.29 27.30 -31.83
CA ASP A 401 -26.02 27.60 -31.21
C ASP A 401 -25.45 26.36 -30.51
N PRO A 402 -24.18 26.02 -30.70
CA PRO A 402 -23.51 24.92 -30.01
C PRO A 402 -23.35 25.23 -28.50
N PRO A 403 -23.12 24.21 -27.66
CA PRO A 403 -22.77 24.46 -26.26
C PRO A 403 -21.44 25.21 -26.18
N ILE A 404 -21.31 26.13 -25.24
CA ILE A 404 -20.07 26.93 -25.05
C ILE A 404 -19.67 26.99 -23.56
N ILE A 405 -18.38 27.18 -23.32
CA ILE A 405 -17.82 27.54 -22.00
C ILE A 405 -17.45 29.03 -22.07
N PRO A 406 -18.27 29.94 -21.50
CA PRO A 406 -18.02 31.36 -21.63
C PRO A 406 -16.86 31.78 -20.71
N GLN A 407 -15.94 32.59 -21.25
CA GLN A 407 -14.89 33.32 -20.55
C GLN A 407 -14.18 32.52 -19.44
N PRO A 408 -13.51 31.40 -19.74
CA PRO A 408 -12.73 30.69 -18.75
C PRO A 408 -11.59 31.59 -18.22
N GLN A 409 -11.29 31.48 -16.93
CA GLN A 409 -10.12 32.15 -16.33
C GLN A 409 -8.83 31.66 -17.01
N PRO A 410 -7.72 32.42 -17.00
CA PRO A 410 -6.48 32.06 -17.71
C PRO A 410 -5.98 30.64 -17.40
N LEU A 411 -5.97 30.25 -16.12
CA LEU A 411 -5.59 28.89 -15.71
C LEU A 411 -6.60 27.83 -16.24
N GLN A 412 -7.90 28.15 -16.22
CA GLN A 412 -8.94 27.26 -16.73
C GLN A 412 -8.80 27.09 -18.24
N ALA A 413 -8.59 28.17 -18.98
CA ALA A 413 -8.36 28.11 -20.43
C ALA A 413 -7.12 27.26 -20.77
N ARG A 414 -6.03 27.43 -20.00
CA ARG A 414 -4.84 26.60 -20.15
C ARG A 414 -5.10 25.11 -19.87
N LEU A 415 -5.85 24.80 -18.81
CA LEU A 415 -6.22 23.40 -18.48
C LEU A 415 -7.12 22.79 -19.57
N LEU A 416 -8.09 23.54 -20.09
CA LEU A 416 -8.94 23.10 -21.20
C LEU A 416 -8.10 22.81 -22.44
N HIS A 417 -7.18 23.70 -22.81
CA HIS A 417 -6.26 23.48 -23.92
C HIS A 417 -5.39 22.21 -23.73
N LEU A 418 -4.85 21.99 -22.50
CA LEU A 418 -4.07 20.77 -22.19
C LEU A 418 -4.89 19.48 -22.28
N LEU A 419 -6.22 19.59 -22.13
CA LEU A 419 -7.17 18.48 -22.25
C LEU A 419 -7.79 18.36 -23.64
N ASP A 420 -7.34 19.16 -24.61
CA ASP A 420 -7.88 19.22 -25.96
C ASP A 420 -9.39 19.56 -26.01
N VAL A 421 -9.79 20.49 -25.12
CA VAL A 421 -11.19 20.98 -25.05
C VAL A 421 -11.24 22.40 -25.58
N ASP A 422 -11.94 22.59 -26.70
CA ASP A 422 -12.24 23.93 -27.22
C ASP A 422 -13.42 24.54 -26.42
N PRO A 423 -13.22 25.65 -25.69
CA PRO A 423 -14.29 26.27 -24.92
C PRO A 423 -15.43 26.82 -25.80
N THR A 424 -15.21 27.04 -27.08
CA THR A 424 -16.25 27.52 -28.02
C THR A 424 -17.08 26.40 -28.62
N GLN A 425 -16.55 25.19 -28.61
CA GLN A 425 -17.21 23.97 -29.11
C GLN A 425 -16.86 22.75 -28.24
N PRO A 426 -17.18 22.80 -26.93
CA PRO A 426 -16.87 21.68 -26.02
C PRO A 426 -17.68 20.44 -26.44
N ARG A 427 -16.96 19.36 -26.72
CA ARG A 427 -17.54 18.06 -27.12
C ARG A 427 -17.82 17.19 -25.90
#